data_e521a351644d11fe7bfc9bd5b8cfcc59
#
_entry.id   e521a351644d11fe7bfc9bd5b8cfcc59
#
_cell.length_a   1.000
_cell.length_b   1.000
_cell.length_c   1.000
_cell.angle_alpha   90.00
_cell.angle_beta   90.00
_cell.angle_gamma   90.00
#
_symmetry.space_group_name_H-M   'P 1'
#
loop_
_entity.id
_entity.type
_entity.pdbx_description
1 polymer ?
#
loop_
_entity_poly.entity_id
_entity_poly.type
_entity_poly.pdbx_seq_one_letter_code
_entity_poly.pdbx_strand_id
1 'polypeptide(L)'
;MFAQFLDIVFKSLKLDKSLYKSAKYYGEAGIYFAILIMILDGVAGAVAANTIVKTSVGISGLTAILTWLVWAIFIYVVGVNIFPDKDRKIPFKRVLTAVGYAHAPGIIRFFAVTPELMLLIIFLTQFWIFASLIISYFIVFQIPWFKRNKDYY
;
A
#
# COMPACT_ATOMS: atom_id res chain seq x y z
N MET A 1 9.93 -16.17 -5.95
CA MET A 1 10.02 -14.97 -5.13
C MET A 1 9.89 -13.69 -5.98
N PHE A 2 10.79 -13.43 -6.94
CA PHE A 2 10.71 -12.22 -7.80
C PHE A 2 9.41 -12.11 -8.60
N ALA A 3 8.95 -13.19 -9.25
CA ALA A 3 7.68 -13.20 -9.98
C ALA A 3 6.47 -12.88 -9.09
N GLN A 4 6.47 -13.34 -7.84
CA GLN A 4 5.40 -13.02 -6.89
C GLN A 4 5.43 -11.53 -6.48
N PHE A 5 6.62 -10.95 -6.31
CA PHE A 5 6.77 -9.53 -6.05
C PHE A 5 6.21 -8.69 -7.19
N LEU A 6 6.57 -9.01 -8.44
CA LEU A 6 6.03 -8.33 -9.62
C LEU A 6 4.50 -8.46 -9.72
N ASP A 7 3.95 -9.67 -9.46
CA ASP A 7 2.51 -9.90 -9.46
C ASP A 7 1.80 -8.98 -8.43
N ILE A 8 2.37 -8.82 -7.23
CA ILE A 8 1.85 -7.91 -6.20
C ILE A 8 1.87 -6.46 -6.70
N VAL A 9 2.99 -5.99 -7.24
CA VAL A 9 3.13 -4.63 -7.76
C VAL A 9 2.12 -4.37 -8.88
N PHE A 10 2.05 -5.25 -9.89
CA PHE A 10 1.10 -5.10 -11.00
C PHE A 10 -0.36 -5.15 -10.56
N LYS A 11 -0.72 -6.00 -9.61
CA LYS A 11 -2.07 -6.06 -9.06
C LYS A 11 -2.43 -4.81 -8.27
N SER A 12 -1.49 -4.27 -7.50
CA SER A 12 -1.70 -3.00 -6.81
C SER A 12 -1.89 -1.84 -7.80
N LEU A 13 -1.08 -1.77 -8.85
CA LEU A 13 -1.23 -0.78 -9.93
C LEU A 13 -2.58 -0.88 -10.64
N LYS A 14 -3.12 -2.09 -10.82
CA LYS A 14 -4.42 -2.33 -11.44
C LYS A 14 -5.60 -2.18 -10.47
N LEU A 15 -5.34 -1.87 -9.19
CA LEU A 15 -6.35 -1.88 -8.13
C LEU A 15 -7.10 -3.23 -8.03
N ASP A 16 -6.39 -4.33 -8.31
CA ASP A 16 -6.97 -5.67 -8.36
C ASP A 16 -7.33 -6.15 -6.96
N LYS A 17 -8.62 -6.33 -6.73
CA LYS A 17 -9.19 -6.77 -5.47
C LYS A 17 -8.66 -8.15 -5.02
N SER A 18 -8.22 -8.99 -5.97
CA SER A 18 -7.69 -10.33 -5.67
C SER A 18 -6.43 -10.28 -4.81
N LEU A 19 -5.62 -9.21 -4.93
CA LEU A 19 -4.44 -8.96 -4.11
C LEU A 19 -4.79 -8.92 -2.61
N TYR A 20 -5.89 -8.26 -2.26
CA TYR A 20 -6.29 -8.05 -0.88
C TYR A 20 -7.18 -9.19 -0.31
N LYS A 21 -7.77 -10.01 -1.20
CA LYS A 21 -8.62 -11.15 -0.80
C LYS A 21 -7.84 -12.43 -0.55
N SER A 22 -6.87 -12.74 -1.41
CA SER A 22 -6.21 -14.04 -1.43
C SER A 22 -5.22 -14.20 -0.28
N ALA A 23 -5.40 -15.25 0.53
CA ALA A 23 -4.49 -15.61 1.62
C ALA A 23 -3.04 -15.85 1.15
N LYS A 24 -2.85 -16.22 -0.11
CA LYS A 24 -1.54 -16.46 -0.75
C LYS A 24 -0.58 -15.28 -0.58
N TYR A 25 -1.08 -14.03 -0.52
CA TYR A 25 -0.26 -12.81 -0.40
C TYR A 25 0.04 -12.41 1.05
N TYR A 26 -0.60 -13.06 2.04
CA TYR A 26 -0.49 -12.73 3.46
C TYR A 26 0.29 -13.75 4.29
N GLY A 27 0.97 -14.69 3.64
CA GLY A 27 1.88 -15.62 4.29
C GLY A 27 3.11 -14.92 4.91
N GLU A 28 4.07 -15.69 5.38
CA GLU A 28 5.29 -15.13 5.99
C GLU A 28 6.05 -14.19 5.04
N ALA A 29 6.14 -14.56 3.75
CA ALA A 29 6.76 -13.71 2.74
C ALA A 29 6.02 -12.38 2.48
N GLY A 30 4.72 -12.30 2.81
CA GLY A 30 3.90 -11.11 2.52
C GLY A 30 4.41 -9.86 3.20
N ILE A 31 4.80 -9.95 4.48
CA ILE A 31 5.33 -8.80 5.21
C ILE A 31 6.67 -8.33 4.63
N TYR A 32 7.53 -9.24 4.17
CA TYR A 32 8.80 -8.87 3.54
C TYR A 32 8.59 -8.13 2.21
N PHE A 33 7.61 -8.55 1.41
CA PHE A 33 7.24 -7.82 0.20
C PHE A 33 6.65 -6.44 0.52
N ALA A 34 5.83 -6.31 1.56
CA ALA A 34 5.32 -5.02 2.00
C ALA A 34 6.46 -4.08 2.43
N ILE A 35 7.41 -4.57 3.24
CA ILE A 35 8.60 -3.80 3.65
C ILE A 35 9.41 -3.37 2.43
N LEU A 36 9.66 -4.28 1.48
CA LEU A 36 10.40 -3.97 0.26
C LEU A 36 9.70 -2.88 -0.57
N ILE A 37 8.38 -2.96 -0.73
CA ILE A 37 7.59 -1.93 -1.42
C ILE A 37 7.74 -0.58 -0.72
N MET A 38 7.66 -0.54 0.62
CA MET A 38 7.80 0.69 1.38
C MET A 38 9.19 1.31 1.26
N ILE A 39 10.24 0.48 1.26
CA ILE A 39 11.61 0.95 1.01
C ILE A 39 11.72 1.55 -0.39
N LEU A 40 11.20 0.86 -1.40
CA LEU A 40 11.23 1.32 -2.79
C LEU A 40 10.41 2.60 -2.98
N ASP A 41 9.24 2.73 -2.36
CA ASP A 41 8.43 3.96 -2.36
C ASP A 41 9.20 5.12 -1.71
N GLY A 42 9.83 4.90 -0.55
CA GLY A 42 10.64 5.90 0.13
C GLY A 42 11.85 6.35 -0.68
N VAL A 43 12.57 5.40 -1.30
CA VAL A 43 13.70 5.71 -2.19
C VAL A 43 13.23 6.45 -3.43
N ALA A 44 12.13 6.02 -4.06
CA ALA A 44 11.55 6.71 -5.20
C ALA A 44 11.12 8.14 -4.86
N GLY A 45 10.53 8.33 -3.67
CA GLY A 45 10.18 9.65 -3.16
C GLY A 45 11.40 10.54 -2.96
N ALA A 46 12.51 10.00 -2.42
CA ALA A 46 13.77 10.73 -2.28
C ALA A 46 14.38 11.13 -3.63
N VAL A 47 14.38 10.22 -4.60
CA VAL A 47 14.86 10.51 -5.95
C VAL A 47 14.04 11.63 -6.58
N ALA A 48 12.72 11.57 -6.50
CA ALA A 48 11.84 12.63 -6.97
C ALA A 48 12.10 13.95 -6.25
N ALA A 49 12.19 13.96 -4.92
CA ALA A 49 12.40 15.16 -4.12
C ALA A 49 13.75 15.84 -4.43
N ASN A 50 14.80 15.08 -4.76
CA ASN A 50 16.12 15.62 -5.11
C ASN A 50 16.13 16.47 -6.37
N THR A 51 15.06 16.48 -7.16
CA THR A 51 14.90 17.41 -8.29
C THR A 51 14.71 18.86 -7.83
N ILE A 52 14.23 19.08 -6.60
CA ILE A 52 13.99 20.41 -6.02
C ILE A 52 14.85 20.64 -4.78
N VAL A 53 14.91 19.67 -3.88
CA VAL A 53 15.57 19.79 -2.57
C VAL A 53 16.49 18.59 -2.35
N LYS A 54 17.74 18.83 -1.95
CA LYS A 54 18.66 17.74 -1.59
C LYS A 54 18.14 16.97 -0.38
N THR A 55 17.70 15.74 -0.60
CA THR A 55 17.12 14.87 0.41
C THR A 55 17.99 13.62 0.58
N SER A 56 18.25 13.22 1.84
CA SER A 56 18.92 11.96 2.12
C SER A 56 18.00 10.76 1.83
N VAL A 57 18.43 9.85 0.96
CA VAL A 57 17.70 8.63 0.63
C VAL A 57 17.43 7.77 1.88
N GLY A 58 18.42 7.70 2.80
CA GLY A 58 18.26 6.95 4.05
C GLY A 58 17.19 7.54 4.96
N ILE A 59 17.16 8.86 5.12
CA ILE A 59 16.12 9.55 5.92
C ILE A 59 14.75 9.34 5.28
N SER A 60 14.63 9.48 3.97
CA SER A 60 13.37 9.29 3.26
C SER A 60 12.84 7.85 3.39
N GLY A 61 13.72 6.84 3.28
CA GLY A 61 13.34 5.45 3.48
C GLY A 61 12.84 5.17 4.90
N LEU A 62 13.54 5.71 5.90
CA LEU A 62 13.11 5.59 7.31
C LEU A 62 11.76 6.27 7.55
N THR A 63 11.59 7.49 7.04
CA THR A 63 10.32 8.23 7.14
C THR A 63 9.17 7.47 6.47
N ALA A 64 9.40 6.85 5.31
CA ALA A 64 8.38 6.04 4.63
C ALA A 64 7.94 4.86 5.49
N ILE A 65 8.88 4.15 6.12
CA ILE A 65 8.58 3.02 7.02
C ILE A 65 7.78 3.49 8.25
N LEU A 66 8.19 4.59 8.89
CA LEU A 66 7.49 5.13 10.04
C LEU A 66 6.07 5.59 9.67
N THR A 67 5.92 6.28 8.56
CA THR A 67 4.62 6.72 8.04
C THR A 67 3.71 5.51 7.75
N TRP A 68 4.25 4.46 7.14
CA TRP A 68 3.53 3.21 6.92
C TRP A 68 3.01 2.58 8.21
N LEU A 69 3.86 2.50 9.24
CA LEU A 69 3.45 1.95 10.54
C LEU A 69 2.32 2.79 11.16
N VAL A 70 2.45 4.12 11.14
CA VAL A 70 1.41 5.04 11.65
C VAL A 70 0.09 4.84 10.91
N TRP A 71 0.10 4.81 9.57
CA TRP A 71 -1.10 4.57 8.77
C TRP A 71 -1.71 3.19 9.01
N ALA A 72 -0.89 2.15 9.14
CA ALA A 72 -1.37 0.80 9.42
C ALA A 72 -2.04 0.70 10.80
N ILE A 73 -1.46 1.34 11.84
CA ILE A 73 -2.06 1.43 13.17
C ILE A 73 -3.39 2.19 13.10
N PHE A 74 -3.39 3.35 12.45
CA PHE A 74 -4.60 4.17 12.30
C PHE A 74 -5.73 3.39 11.61
N ILE A 75 -5.45 2.77 10.47
CA ILE A 75 -6.42 1.96 9.72
C ILE A 75 -6.90 0.77 10.54
N TYR A 76 -6.03 0.13 11.31
CA TYR A 76 -6.39 -0.98 12.18
C TYR A 76 -7.34 -0.54 13.29
N VAL A 77 -6.99 0.53 14.02
CA VAL A 77 -7.80 1.08 15.11
C VAL A 77 -9.17 1.53 14.61
N VAL A 78 -9.21 2.27 13.50
CA VAL A 78 -10.46 2.72 12.87
C VAL A 78 -11.31 1.54 12.42
N GLY A 79 -10.69 0.54 11.78
CA GLY A 79 -11.39 -0.64 11.28
C GLY A 79 -12.01 -1.49 12.39
N VAL A 80 -11.27 -1.72 13.46
CA VAL A 80 -11.75 -2.52 14.61
C VAL A 80 -12.86 -1.79 15.38
N ASN A 81 -12.78 -0.46 15.52
CA ASN A 81 -13.77 0.30 16.29
C ASN A 81 -15.04 0.62 15.49
N ILE A 82 -14.92 0.91 14.18
CA ILE A 82 -16.07 1.27 13.34
C ILE A 82 -16.81 0.03 12.83
N PHE A 83 -16.09 -1.07 12.57
CA PHE A 83 -16.66 -2.32 12.07
C PHE A 83 -16.32 -3.50 13.00
N PRO A 84 -16.79 -3.47 14.27
CA PRO A 84 -16.53 -4.56 15.19
C PRO A 84 -17.25 -5.82 14.70
N ASP A 85 -16.50 -6.75 14.14
CA ASP A 85 -16.99 -8.09 13.83
C ASP A 85 -16.61 -9.01 14.99
N LYS A 86 -17.61 -9.41 15.81
CA LYS A 86 -17.42 -10.28 16.98
C LYS A 86 -16.88 -11.67 16.60
N ASP A 87 -17.14 -12.08 15.36
CA ASP A 87 -16.78 -13.43 14.88
C ASP A 87 -15.44 -13.49 14.16
N ARG A 88 -14.79 -12.34 13.90
CA ARG A 88 -13.54 -12.28 13.13
C ARG A 88 -12.50 -11.38 13.77
N LYS A 89 -11.47 -12.00 14.31
CA LYS A 89 -10.26 -11.29 14.71
C LYS A 89 -9.37 -11.08 13.49
N ILE A 90 -9.32 -9.86 12.96
CA ILE A 90 -8.40 -9.49 11.88
C ILE A 90 -7.02 -9.26 12.50
N PRO A 91 -5.99 -10.07 12.15
CA PRO A 91 -4.67 -9.85 12.71
C PRO A 91 -4.05 -8.55 12.15
N PHE A 92 -3.41 -7.78 13.02
CA PHE A 92 -2.73 -6.53 12.66
C PHE A 92 -1.73 -6.74 11.51
N LYS A 93 -1.01 -7.87 11.49
CA LYS A 93 -0.09 -8.24 10.40
C LYS A 93 -0.75 -8.20 9.02
N ARG A 94 -2.02 -8.59 8.92
CA ARG A 94 -2.77 -8.55 7.64
C ARG A 94 -3.02 -7.13 7.19
N VAL A 95 -3.41 -6.25 8.10
CA VAL A 95 -3.63 -4.82 7.80
C VAL A 95 -2.31 -4.16 7.42
N LEU A 96 -1.25 -4.40 8.18
CA LEU A 96 0.09 -3.89 7.92
C LEU A 96 0.59 -4.27 6.51
N THR A 97 0.43 -5.55 6.13
CA THR A 97 0.81 -6.04 4.79
C THR A 97 -0.04 -5.39 3.69
N ALA A 98 -1.35 -5.28 3.88
CA ALA A 98 -2.25 -4.68 2.90
C ALA A 98 -1.95 -3.19 2.66
N VAL A 99 -1.67 -2.44 3.73
CA VAL A 99 -1.26 -1.03 3.63
C VAL A 99 0.07 -0.91 2.88
N GLY A 100 1.05 -1.78 3.14
CA GLY A 100 2.31 -1.81 2.40
C GLY A 100 2.10 -2.07 0.89
N TYR A 101 1.23 -3.02 0.54
CA TYR A 101 0.91 -3.28 -0.88
C TYR A 101 0.22 -2.10 -1.56
N ALA A 102 -0.62 -1.36 -0.85
CA ALA A 102 -1.29 -0.18 -1.38
C ALA A 102 -0.31 0.96 -1.76
N HIS A 103 0.92 0.95 -1.24
CA HIS A 103 1.97 1.92 -1.57
C HIS A 103 2.78 1.57 -2.82
N ALA A 104 2.56 0.40 -3.46
CA ALA A 104 3.29 0.01 -4.67
C ALA A 104 3.23 1.05 -5.82
N PRO A 105 2.13 1.81 -6.05
CA PRO A 105 2.13 2.88 -7.04
C PRO A 105 3.18 3.97 -6.80
N GLY A 106 3.62 4.16 -5.56
CA GLY A 106 4.65 5.14 -5.22
C GLY A 106 6.00 4.87 -5.88
N ILE A 107 6.29 3.62 -6.28
CA ILE A 107 7.50 3.24 -7.01
C ILE A 107 7.61 4.01 -8.35
N ILE A 108 6.47 4.42 -8.95
CA ILE A 108 6.45 5.20 -10.20
C ILE A 108 7.17 6.55 -10.04
N ARG A 109 7.35 7.05 -8.81
CA ARG A 109 8.08 8.28 -8.52
C ARG A 109 9.54 8.26 -8.99
N PHE A 110 10.13 7.09 -9.26
CA PHE A 110 11.45 7.00 -9.92
C PHE A 110 11.52 7.69 -11.28
N PHE A 111 10.38 7.86 -11.96
CA PHE A 111 10.30 8.56 -13.25
C PHE A 111 10.16 10.09 -13.12
N ALA A 112 10.10 10.61 -11.91
CA ALA A 112 10.02 12.05 -11.64
C ALA A 112 11.42 12.71 -11.74
N VAL A 113 11.93 12.85 -12.95
CA VAL A 113 13.31 13.31 -13.22
C VAL A 113 13.45 14.83 -13.39
N THR A 114 12.35 15.56 -13.50
CA THR A 114 12.32 17.04 -13.54
C THR A 114 11.35 17.58 -12.50
N PRO A 115 11.50 18.87 -12.06
CA PRO A 115 10.60 19.47 -11.07
C PRO A 115 9.12 19.45 -11.50
N GLU A 116 8.83 19.68 -12.77
CA GLU A 116 7.46 19.70 -13.31
C GLU A 116 6.85 18.29 -13.28
N LEU A 117 7.60 17.30 -13.75
CA LEU A 117 7.18 15.89 -13.70
C LEU A 117 7.04 15.40 -12.27
N MET A 118 7.89 15.87 -11.35
CA MET A 118 7.81 15.50 -9.93
C MET A 118 6.44 15.87 -9.35
N LEU A 119 6.00 17.10 -9.51
CA LEU A 119 4.71 17.55 -8.96
C LEU A 119 3.54 16.73 -9.52
N LEU A 120 3.54 16.51 -10.84
CA LEU A 120 2.51 15.72 -11.50
C LEU A 120 2.50 14.26 -11.02
N ILE A 121 3.67 13.61 -11.01
CA ILE A 121 3.80 12.19 -10.64
C ILE A 121 3.48 11.99 -9.16
N ILE A 122 3.94 12.89 -8.26
CA ILE A 122 3.60 12.80 -6.84
C ILE A 122 2.09 12.91 -6.65
N PHE A 123 1.43 13.87 -7.29
CA PHE A 123 -0.02 14.04 -7.18
C PHE A 123 -0.77 12.79 -7.67
N LEU A 124 -0.43 12.28 -8.86
CA LEU A 124 -1.06 11.09 -9.43
C LEU A 124 -0.83 9.85 -8.56
N THR A 125 0.41 9.61 -8.13
CA THR A 125 0.74 8.44 -7.30
C THR A 125 0.09 8.53 -5.92
N GLN A 126 -0.01 9.72 -5.32
CA GLN A 126 -0.66 9.91 -4.04
C GLN A 126 -2.16 9.61 -4.11
N PHE A 127 -2.82 10.10 -5.17
CA PHE A 127 -4.22 9.77 -5.42
C PHE A 127 -4.44 8.25 -5.62
N TRP A 128 -3.52 7.61 -6.36
CA TRP A 128 -3.58 6.17 -6.60
C TRP A 128 -3.35 5.35 -5.33
N ILE A 129 -2.36 5.73 -4.51
CA ILE A 129 -2.13 5.10 -3.20
C ILE A 129 -3.38 5.22 -2.34
N PHE A 130 -4.01 6.40 -2.30
CA PHE A 130 -5.23 6.62 -1.53
C PHE A 130 -6.39 5.72 -2.00
N ALA A 131 -6.62 5.61 -3.31
CA ALA A 131 -7.60 4.69 -3.87
C ALA A 131 -7.31 3.22 -3.50
N SER A 132 -6.04 2.82 -3.56
CA SER A 132 -5.57 1.48 -3.19
C SER A 132 -5.79 1.20 -1.70
N LEU A 133 -5.52 2.17 -0.83
CA LEU A 133 -5.78 2.09 0.61
C LEU A 133 -7.28 1.91 0.91
N ILE A 134 -8.14 2.68 0.26
CA ILE A 134 -9.60 2.55 0.41
C ILE A 134 -10.06 1.13 0.02
N ILE A 135 -9.61 0.64 -1.14
CA ILE A 135 -9.97 -0.70 -1.62
C ILE A 135 -9.46 -1.76 -0.64
N SER A 136 -8.21 -1.64 -0.17
CA SER A 136 -7.62 -2.59 0.78
C SER A 136 -8.41 -2.61 2.09
N TYR A 137 -8.78 -1.44 2.61
CA TYR A 137 -9.58 -1.27 3.82
C TYR A 137 -10.91 -2.02 3.73
N PHE A 138 -11.71 -1.73 2.69
CA PHE A 138 -13.01 -2.37 2.49
C PHE A 138 -12.92 -3.89 2.34
N ILE A 139 -11.85 -4.39 1.72
CA ILE A 139 -11.66 -5.82 1.50
C ILE A 139 -11.15 -6.51 2.76
N VAL A 140 -10.16 -5.94 3.44
CA VAL A 140 -9.56 -6.54 4.65
C VAL A 140 -10.60 -6.61 5.77
N PHE A 141 -11.39 -5.55 5.97
CA PHE A 141 -12.46 -5.50 6.97
C PHE A 141 -13.78 -6.11 6.46
N GLN A 142 -13.85 -6.60 5.23
CA GLN A 142 -15.00 -7.30 4.64
C GLN A 142 -16.35 -6.60 4.84
N ILE A 143 -16.40 -5.30 4.58
CA ILE A 143 -17.59 -4.50 4.78
C ILE A 143 -18.76 -5.03 3.93
N PRO A 144 -19.99 -5.20 4.48
CA PRO A 144 -21.06 -5.99 3.87
C PRO A 144 -21.49 -5.59 2.47
N TRP A 145 -21.51 -4.29 2.14
CA TRP A 145 -21.91 -3.83 0.81
C TRP A 145 -20.89 -4.14 -0.29
N PHE A 146 -19.65 -4.47 0.08
CA PHE A 146 -18.64 -4.98 -0.83
C PHE A 146 -18.79 -6.50 -1.07
N LYS A 147 -19.59 -7.22 -0.25
CA LYS A 147 -19.92 -8.64 -0.40
C LYS A 147 -21.06 -8.88 -1.41
N ARG A 148 -21.92 -7.88 -1.66
CA ARG A 148 -23.16 -8.05 -2.46
C ARG A 148 -22.91 -8.46 -3.93
N ASN A 149 -21.70 -8.34 -4.44
CA ASN A 149 -21.33 -8.78 -5.79
C ASN A 149 -20.69 -10.19 -5.84
N LYS A 150 -20.92 -11.06 -4.84
CA LYS A 150 -20.32 -12.40 -4.78
C LYS A 150 -21.19 -13.52 -5.37
N ASP A 151 -22.42 -13.22 -5.76
CA ASP A 151 -23.35 -14.27 -6.25
C ASP A 151 -23.31 -14.50 -7.77
N TYR A 152 -22.27 -14.02 -8.44
CA TYR A 152 -22.15 -14.16 -9.90
C TYR A 152 -20.78 -14.70 -10.35
N TYR A 153 -20.19 -15.65 -9.59
CA TYR A 153 -19.14 -16.50 -10.19
C TYR A 153 -19.06 -17.83 -9.46
#